data_0ccd6a393eca9c6cb3cda9da2cd4780f
#
_entry.id   0ccd6a393eca9c6cb3cda9da2cd4780f
#
_cell.length_a   1.000
_cell.length_b   1.000
_cell.length_c   1.000
_cell.angle_alpha   90.00
_cell.angle_beta   90.00
_cell.angle_gamma   90.00
#
_symmetry.space_group_name_H-M   'P 1'
#
loop_
_entity.id
_entity.type
_entity.pdbx_description
1 polymer ?
#
loop_
_entity_poly.entity_id
_entity_poly.type
_entity_poly.pdbx_seq_one_letter_code
_entity_poly.pdbx_strand_id
1 'polypeptide(L)'
;RTTTSGTLTVNVQNPGNLPPVANADFYVARAGEITTISPLANDTDPNGDNLSLVALSVAPAGSQITPDLELGTVNFVAQAPGSYQFTYTVSDGPATALGVVRVDVVQVDEQAVPVAEDDLAVLPAGGSALVAPLNNDSDPAGGVLVVQQVEVPDGLGLEVTLVDRHLLRITAP
;
A
#
# COMPACT_ATOMS: atom_id res chain seq x y z
N ARG A 1 -6.54 67.98 -2.53
CA ARG A 1 -5.90 66.68 -2.92
C ARG A 1 -6.52 66.27 -4.22
N THR A 2 -5.75 66.22 -5.27
CA THR A 2 -6.13 65.70 -6.59
C THR A 2 -5.74 64.21 -6.63
N THR A 3 -6.70 63.35 -6.94
CA THR A 3 -6.48 61.91 -7.20
C THR A 3 -6.55 61.66 -8.69
N THR A 4 -5.60 60.87 -9.20
CA THR A 4 -5.58 60.40 -10.61
C THR A 4 -5.75 58.87 -10.54
N SER A 5 -6.64 58.34 -11.39
CA SER A 5 -6.82 56.88 -11.55
C SER A 5 -6.22 56.40 -12.85
N GLY A 6 -5.55 55.23 -12.84
CA GLY A 6 -5.07 54.52 -14.02
C GLY A 6 -5.68 53.13 -14.08
N THR A 7 -5.77 52.60 -15.31
CA THR A 7 -6.31 51.23 -15.51
C THR A 7 -5.12 50.29 -15.81
N LEU A 8 -5.00 49.19 -15.08
CA LEU A 8 -4.09 48.08 -15.36
C LEU A 8 -4.91 47.00 -16.06
N THR A 9 -4.56 46.65 -17.27
CA THR A 9 -5.13 45.50 -17.98
C THR A 9 -4.14 44.37 -17.88
N VAL A 10 -4.58 43.28 -17.22
CA VAL A 10 -3.80 42.03 -17.14
C VAL A 10 -4.42 41.03 -18.13
N ASN A 11 -3.65 40.67 -19.16
CA ASN A 11 -4.04 39.63 -20.12
C ASN A 11 -3.48 38.29 -19.64
N VAL A 12 -4.35 37.41 -19.11
CA VAL A 12 -3.98 36.04 -18.77
C VAL A 12 -4.17 35.20 -20.03
N GLN A 13 -3.07 34.81 -20.65
CA GLN A 13 -3.09 33.84 -21.75
C GLN A 13 -3.14 32.45 -21.17
N ASN A 14 -4.08 31.61 -21.67
CA ASN A 14 -4.06 30.18 -21.38
C ASN A 14 -2.79 29.60 -22.06
N PRO A 15 -1.90 28.90 -21.33
CA PRO A 15 -0.63 28.42 -21.89
C PRO A 15 -0.79 27.34 -22.98
N GLY A 16 -2.01 26.97 -23.34
CA GLY A 16 -2.30 25.83 -24.20
C GLY A 16 -2.29 24.52 -23.39
N ASN A 17 -2.38 23.40 -24.09
CA ASN A 17 -2.28 22.08 -23.45
C ASN A 17 -0.83 21.82 -23.00
N LEU A 18 -0.67 21.40 -21.75
CA LEU A 18 0.58 20.92 -21.17
C LEU A 18 0.48 19.38 -21.04
N PRO A 19 1.56 18.63 -21.28
CA PRO A 19 1.51 17.19 -21.19
C PRO A 19 1.25 16.72 -19.76
N PRO A 20 0.68 15.50 -19.58
CA PRO A 20 0.53 14.87 -18.29
C PRO A 20 1.86 14.70 -17.56
N VAL A 21 1.78 14.64 -16.23
CA VAL A 21 2.90 14.28 -15.35
C VAL A 21 2.67 12.86 -14.86
N ALA A 22 3.42 11.90 -15.40
CA ALA A 22 3.42 10.52 -14.97
C ALA A 22 4.39 10.33 -13.81
N ASN A 23 3.90 9.85 -12.67
CA ASN A 23 4.70 9.55 -11.50
C ASN A 23 5.05 8.06 -11.45
N ALA A 24 6.16 7.72 -10.76
CA ALA A 24 6.54 6.32 -10.62
C ALA A 24 5.63 5.59 -9.63
N ASP A 25 5.27 4.35 -9.97
CA ASP A 25 4.42 3.48 -9.20
C ASP A 25 5.19 2.33 -8.57
N PHE A 26 4.85 1.99 -7.33
CA PHE A 26 5.47 0.90 -6.59
C PHE A 26 4.40 -0.02 -6.00
N TYR A 27 4.49 -1.31 -6.34
CA TYR A 27 3.57 -2.34 -5.86
C TYR A 27 4.34 -3.51 -5.27
N VAL A 28 3.69 -4.21 -4.35
CA VAL A 28 4.12 -5.51 -3.86
C VAL A 28 3.08 -6.53 -4.29
N ALA A 29 3.53 -7.63 -4.87
CA ALA A 29 2.70 -8.74 -5.34
C ALA A 29 3.17 -10.06 -4.74
N ARG A 30 2.28 -11.06 -4.71
CA ARG A 30 2.64 -12.44 -4.34
C ARG A 30 2.92 -13.26 -5.58
N ALA A 31 3.92 -14.13 -5.50
CA ALA A 31 4.25 -15.03 -6.61
C ALA A 31 3.05 -15.90 -6.97
N GLY A 32 2.71 -15.95 -8.25
CA GLY A 32 1.58 -16.72 -8.79
C GLY A 32 0.21 -16.08 -8.66
N GLU A 33 0.07 -14.97 -7.93
CA GLU A 33 -1.20 -14.24 -7.79
C GLU A 33 -1.33 -13.09 -8.78
N ILE A 34 -2.56 -12.82 -9.22
CA ILE A 34 -2.86 -11.66 -10.07
C ILE A 34 -2.98 -10.42 -9.17
N THR A 35 -2.19 -9.41 -9.47
CA THR A 35 -2.25 -8.10 -8.81
C THR A 35 -2.77 -7.06 -9.79
N THR A 36 -3.85 -6.37 -9.43
CA THR A 36 -4.38 -5.27 -10.23
C THR A 36 -3.67 -3.98 -9.85
N ILE A 37 -3.11 -3.30 -10.84
CA ILE A 37 -2.32 -2.08 -10.75
C ILE A 37 -3.13 -0.94 -11.36
N SER A 38 -3.15 0.21 -10.72
CA SER A 38 -3.80 1.44 -11.21
C SER A 38 -2.73 2.52 -11.42
N PRO A 39 -1.99 2.49 -12.53
CA PRO A 39 -0.83 3.36 -12.72
C PRO A 39 -1.19 4.85 -12.82
N LEU A 40 -2.43 5.18 -13.18
CA LEU A 40 -2.88 6.58 -13.27
C LEU A 40 -3.28 7.19 -11.91
N ALA A 41 -3.26 6.42 -10.81
CA ALA A 41 -3.79 6.86 -9.53
C ALA A 41 -3.01 8.03 -8.89
N ASN A 42 -1.73 8.17 -9.22
CA ASN A 42 -0.84 9.22 -8.72
C ASN A 42 -0.40 10.20 -9.83
N ASP A 43 -0.89 10.02 -11.06
CA ASP A 43 -0.61 10.89 -12.18
C ASP A 43 -1.46 12.15 -12.14
N THR A 44 -0.97 13.21 -12.72
CA THR A 44 -1.66 14.50 -12.75
C THR A 44 -1.55 15.17 -14.11
N ASP A 45 -2.52 16.01 -14.41
CA ASP A 45 -2.47 16.91 -15.55
C ASP A 45 -2.43 18.38 -15.11
N PRO A 46 -1.49 19.19 -15.60
CA PRO A 46 -1.38 20.60 -15.21
C PRO A 46 -2.56 21.48 -15.63
N ASN A 47 -3.32 21.05 -16.64
CA ASN A 47 -4.52 21.74 -17.10
C ASN A 47 -5.80 21.20 -16.41
N GLY A 48 -5.69 20.06 -15.72
CA GLY A 48 -6.79 19.35 -15.09
C GLY A 48 -7.60 18.48 -16.06
N ASP A 49 -6.97 18.10 -17.20
CA ASP A 49 -7.59 17.23 -18.19
C ASP A 49 -7.67 15.78 -17.71
N ASN A 50 -8.62 15.02 -18.26
CA ASN A 50 -8.81 13.62 -17.89
C ASN A 50 -7.68 12.76 -18.47
N LEU A 51 -7.07 11.93 -17.62
CA LEU A 51 -6.01 11.02 -18.00
C LEU A 51 -6.55 9.67 -18.44
N SER A 52 -5.91 9.07 -19.45
CA SER A 52 -6.20 7.73 -19.95
C SER A 52 -4.93 6.93 -20.16
N LEU A 53 -4.99 5.63 -19.86
CA LEU A 53 -3.93 4.67 -20.17
C LEU A 53 -4.03 4.29 -21.65
N VAL A 54 -2.97 4.50 -22.43
CA VAL A 54 -3.02 4.25 -23.88
C VAL A 54 -2.10 3.15 -24.36
N ALA A 55 -1.02 2.87 -23.65
CA ALA A 55 -0.08 1.81 -24.02
C ALA A 55 0.73 1.29 -22.83
N LEU A 56 1.27 0.08 -22.98
CA LEU A 56 2.25 -0.53 -22.07
C LEU A 56 3.48 -0.98 -22.88
N SER A 57 4.63 -1.05 -22.23
CA SER A 57 5.79 -1.76 -22.78
C SER A 57 5.54 -3.27 -22.84
N VAL A 58 6.47 -4.01 -23.42
CA VAL A 58 6.47 -5.48 -23.34
C VAL A 58 6.60 -5.91 -21.87
N ALA A 59 5.91 -6.99 -21.52
CA ALA A 59 6.02 -7.57 -20.18
C ALA A 59 7.47 -7.94 -19.85
N PRO A 60 7.94 -7.66 -18.62
CA PRO A 60 9.25 -8.14 -18.15
C PRO A 60 9.36 -9.66 -18.25
N ALA A 61 10.55 -10.17 -18.51
CA ALA A 61 10.80 -11.61 -18.56
C ALA A 61 10.35 -12.31 -17.27
N GLY A 62 9.59 -13.40 -17.39
CA GLY A 62 9.06 -14.15 -16.24
C GLY A 62 7.76 -13.58 -15.65
N SER A 63 7.18 -12.55 -16.26
CA SER A 63 5.89 -11.99 -15.87
C SER A 63 4.92 -11.90 -17.06
N GLN A 64 3.66 -11.62 -16.74
CA GLN A 64 2.62 -11.29 -17.70
C GLN A 64 1.94 -9.99 -17.25
N ILE A 65 1.63 -9.13 -18.21
CA ILE A 65 0.82 -7.93 -18.00
C ILE A 65 -0.36 -7.94 -19.00
N THR A 66 -1.53 -7.64 -18.48
CA THR A 66 -2.76 -7.55 -19.30
C THR A 66 -3.43 -6.20 -18.99
N PRO A 67 -3.41 -5.24 -19.94
CA PRO A 67 -4.06 -3.95 -19.74
C PRO A 67 -5.58 -4.05 -19.87
N ASP A 68 -6.26 -3.25 -19.07
CA ASP A 68 -7.63 -2.81 -19.28
C ASP A 68 -7.59 -1.30 -19.54
N LEU A 69 -7.61 -0.93 -20.83
CA LEU A 69 -7.47 0.47 -21.24
C LEU A 69 -8.72 1.30 -20.94
N GLU A 70 -9.89 0.67 -20.81
CA GLU A 70 -11.13 1.35 -20.47
C GLU A 70 -11.17 1.74 -18.99
N LEU A 71 -10.69 0.83 -18.13
CA LEU A 71 -10.60 1.08 -16.69
C LEU A 71 -9.29 1.78 -16.29
N GLY A 72 -8.31 1.88 -17.20
CA GLY A 72 -6.99 2.44 -16.89
C GLY A 72 -6.18 1.57 -15.92
N THR A 73 -6.40 0.26 -15.91
CA THR A 73 -5.74 -0.68 -14.99
C THR A 73 -4.89 -1.71 -15.73
N VAL A 74 -4.02 -2.40 -14.99
CA VAL A 74 -3.14 -3.45 -15.50
C VAL A 74 -3.19 -4.64 -14.54
N ASN A 75 -3.51 -5.82 -15.04
CA ASN A 75 -3.34 -7.06 -14.30
C ASN A 75 -1.92 -7.58 -14.52
N PHE A 76 -1.18 -7.73 -13.43
CA PHE A 76 0.18 -8.24 -13.40
C PHE A 76 0.23 -9.59 -12.69
N VAL A 77 1.03 -10.52 -13.20
CA VAL A 77 1.37 -11.77 -12.54
C VAL A 77 2.81 -12.19 -12.87
N ALA A 78 3.53 -12.69 -11.85
CA ALA A 78 4.83 -13.34 -12.02
C ALA A 78 4.93 -14.55 -11.10
N GLN A 79 5.57 -15.64 -11.57
CA GLN A 79 5.68 -16.89 -10.83
C GLN A 79 6.85 -16.93 -9.86
N ALA A 80 7.87 -16.12 -10.09
CA ALA A 80 9.08 -16.09 -9.27
C ALA A 80 9.19 -14.79 -8.48
N PRO A 81 9.72 -14.84 -7.24
CA PRO A 81 10.09 -13.65 -6.50
C PRO A 81 11.13 -12.83 -7.25
N GLY A 82 11.06 -11.51 -7.12
CA GLY A 82 11.97 -10.60 -7.80
C GLY A 82 11.37 -9.23 -8.01
N SER A 83 12.16 -8.33 -8.58
CA SER A 83 11.71 -6.99 -8.96
C SER A 83 11.49 -6.91 -10.47
N TYR A 84 10.28 -6.53 -10.85
CA TYR A 84 9.83 -6.42 -12.24
C TYR A 84 9.51 -4.97 -12.55
N GLN A 85 9.90 -4.51 -13.72
CA GLN A 85 9.62 -3.15 -14.16
C GLN A 85 9.06 -3.13 -15.57
N PHE A 86 8.06 -2.29 -15.79
CA PHE A 86 7.53 -1.99 -17.11
C PHE A 86 7.13 -0.51 -17.18
N THR A 87 6.93 -0.01 -18.38
CA THR A 87 6.50 1.37 -18.62
C THR A 87 5.09 1.41 -19.17
N TYR A 88 4.40 2.51 -18.88
CA TYR A 88 3.10 2.82 -19.45
C TYR A 88 3.09 4.21 -20.08
N THR A 89 2.17 4.42 -20.99
CA THR A 89 1.92 5.73 -21.60
C THR A 89 0.57 6.23 -21.12
N VAL A 90 0.57 7.41 -20.50
CA VAL A 90 -0.64 8.16 -20.13
C VAL A 90 -0.87 9.28 -21.15
N SER A 91 -2.13 9.58 -21.45
CA SER A 91 -2.55 10.64 -22.38
C SER A 91 -3.65 11.49 -21.74
N ASP A 92 -3.60 12.78 -22.02
CA ASP A 92 -4.65 13.78 -21.79
C ASP A 92 -5.55 14.02 -23.03
N GLY A 93 -5.26 13.30 -24.11
CA GLY A 93 -5.83 13.44 -25.46
C GLY A 93 -4.84 14.03 -26.43
N PRO A 94 -4.48 15.34 -26.34
CA PRO A 94 -3.52 15.98 -27.24
C PRO A 94 -2.04 15.60 -26.99
N ALA A 95 -1.67 15.28 -25.76
CA ALA A 95 -0.30 14.98 -25.38
C ALA A 95 -0.18 13.65 -24.61
N THR A 96 1.05 13.18 -24.42
CA THR A 96 1.33 11.94 -23.68
C THR A 96 2.56 12.10 -22.80
N ALA A 97 2.61 11.29 -21.72
CA ALA A 97 3.80 11.10 -20.89
C ALA A 97 4.08 9.61 -20.67
N LEU A 98 5.33 9.30 -20.29
CA LEU A 98 5.76 7.95 -19.99
C LEU A 98 5.95 7.79 -18.48
N GLY A 99 5.26 6.81 -17.88
CA GLY A 99 5.43 6.43 -16.50
C GLY A 99 6.13 5.09 -16.35
N VAL A 100 6.55 4.77 -15.13
CA VAL A 100 7.24 3.53 -14.77
C VAL A 100 6.51 2.86 -13.61
N VAL A 101 6.22 1.58 -13.77
CA VAL A 101 5.72 0.71 -12.70
C VAL A 101 6.82 -0.25 -12.27
N ARG A 102 7.08 -0.33 -10.96
CA ARG A 102 7.89 -1.37 -10.34
C ARG A 102 7.02 -2.25 -9.46
N VAL A 103 7.14 -3.56 -9.64
CA VAL A 103 6.46 -4.56 -8.82
C VAL A 103 7.51 -5.45 -8.16
N ASP A 104 7.56 -5.43 -6.84
CA ASP A 104 8.39 -6.35 -6.06
C ASP A 104 7.53 -7.57 -5.69
N VAL A 105 7.86 -8.71 -6.30
CA VAL A 105 7.16 -9.98 -6.09
C VAL A 105 7.83 -10.74 -4.96
N VAL A 106 7.03 -11.09 -3.95
CA VAL A 106 7.46 -11.86 -2.79
C VAL A 106 6.89 -13.27 -2.84
N GLN A 107 7.62 -14.23 -2.33
CA GLN A 107 7.10 -15.57 -2.11
C GLN A 107 6.47 -15.64 -0.72
N VAL A 108 5.27 -16.16 -0.65
CA VAL A 108 4.62 -16.51 0.61
C VAL A 108 4.86 -18.00 0.85
N ASP A 109 5.41 -18.35 1.99
CA ASP A 109 5.49 -19.74 2.43
C ASP A 109 4.19 -20.12 3.13
N GLU A 110 3.25 -20.67 2.39
CA GLU A 110 1.94 -21.08 2.91
C GLU A 110 2.02 -22.20 3.97
N GLN A 111 3.17 -22.84 4.09
CA GLN A 111 3.44 -23.89 5.08
C GLN A 111 4.22 -23.36 6.29
N ALA A 112 4.64 -22.11 6.27
CA ALA A 112 5.31 -21.51 7.41
C ALA A 112 4.36 -21.44 8.61
N VAL A 113 4.89 -21.73 9.79
CA VAL A 113 4.16 -21.56 11.03
C VAL A 113 4.35 -20.14 11.56
N PRO A 114 3.35 -19.60 12.28
CA PRO A 114 3.50 -18.34 12.97
C PRO A 114 4.71 -18.32 13.90
N VAL A 115 5.41 -17.20 13.95
CA VAL A 115 6.52 -16.94 14.85
C VAL A 115 6.03 -16.02 15.95
N ALA A 116 6.05 -16.51 17.19
CA ALA A 116 5.73 -15.76 18.37
C ALA A 116 7.01 -15.32 19.09
N GLU A 117 7.08 -14.04 19.43
CA GLU A 117 8.18 -13.42 20.18
C GLU A 117 7.73 -13.16 21.62
N ASP A 118 8.68 -13.17 22.56
CA ASP A 118 8.38 -12.91 23.96
C ASP A 118 7.94 -11.47 24.22
N ASP A 119 6.91 -11.30 25.04
CA ASP A 119 6.38 -10.01 25.48
C ASP A 119 6.74 -9.70 26.93
N LEU A 120 6.94 -8.43 27.21
CA LEU A 120 7.17 -7.92 28.56
C LEU A 120 6.07 -6.95 28.98
N ALA A 121 5.36 -7.27 30.03
CA ALA A 121 4.42 -6.36 30.67
C ALA A 121 4.83 -6.05 32.11
N VAL A 122 4.72 -4.79 32.52
CA VAL A 122 5.00 -4.32 33.88
C VAL A 122 3.70 -3.83 34.51
N LEU A 123 3.31 -4.47 35.62
CA LEU A 123 2.11 -4.09 36.36
C LEU A 123 2.47 -3.66 37.78
N PRO A 124 1.81 -2.61 38.32
CA PRO A 124 1.88 -2.33 39.76
C PRO A 124 1.09 -3.39 40.55
N ALA A 125 1.48 -3.64 41.79
CA ALA A 125 0.73 -4.51 42.68
C ALA A 125 -0.72 -4.01 42.85
N GLY A 126 -1.70 -4.89 42.75
CA GLY A 126 -3.11 -4.55 42.73
C GLY A 126 -3.58 -3.82 41.47
N GLY A 127 -2.73 -3.73 40.46
CA GLY A 127 -3.03 -3.03 39.21
C GLY A 127 -3.44 -3.97 38.06
N SER A 128 -3.86 -3.37 36.97
CA SER A 128 -4.16 -4.08 35.72
C SER A 128 -3.52 -3.42 34.52
N ALA A 129 -3.15 -4.19 33.51
CA ALA A 129 -2.67 -3.72 32.22
C ALA A 129 -3.39 -4.43 31.07
N LEU A 130 -3.46 -3.72 29.93
CA LEU A 130 -3.88 -4.29 28.67
C LEU A 130 -2.61 -4.50 27.82
N VAL A 131 -2.40 -5.72 27.36
CA VAL A 131 -1.23 -6.14 26.60
C VAL A 131 -1.69 -6.63 25.25
N ALA A 132 -0.95 -6.27 24.19
CA ALA A 132 -1.19 -6.73 22.82
C ALA A 132 -0.06 -7.68 22.39
N PRO A 133 -0.14 -8.99 22.73
CA PRO A 133 0.96 -9.94 22.56
C PRO A 133 1.31 -10.22 21.09
N LEU A 134 0.42 -9.90 20.15
CA LEU A 134 0.65 -10.15 18.72
C LEU A 134 1.41 -9.02 18.01
N ASN A 135 1.81 -7.94 18.71
CA ASN A 135 2.39 -6.78 18.07
C ASN A 135 3.79 -7.02 17.48
N ASN A 136 4.55 -7.93 18.06
CA ASN A 136 5.90 -8.34 17.63
C ASN A 136 5.91 -9.72 16.97
N ASP A 137 4.77 -10.40 16.90
CA ASP A 137 4.60 -11.68 16.25
C ASP A 137 4.47 -11.52 14.73
N SER A 138 4.78 -12.57 13.99
CA SER A 138 4.67 -12.59 12.54
C SER A 138 4.14 -13.91 12.01
N ASP A 139 3.42 -13.85 10.89
CA ASP A 139 3.06 -15.04 10.12
C ASP A 139 3.69 -14.93 8.72
N PRO A 140 4.74 -15.72 8.43
CA PRO A 140 5.35 -15.74 7.10
C PRO A 140 4.40 -16.22 5.99
N ALA A 141 3.34 -16.96 6.34
CA ALA A 141 2.28 -17.34 5.43
C ALA A 141 1.30 -16.18 5.14
N GLY A 142 1.42 -15.06 5.86
CA GLY A 142 0.58 -13.88 5.67
C GLY A 142 -0.84 -14.02 6.20
N GLY A 143 -1.09 -14.97 7.09
CA GLY A 143 -2.35 -15.15 7.78
C GLY A 143 -2.60 -14.09 8.86
N VAL A 144 -3.81 -14.06 9.37
CA VAL A 144 -4.19 -13.19 10.50
C VAL A 144 -3.90 -13.92 11.80
N LEU A 145 -3.01 -13.35 12.61
CA LEU A 145 -2.69 -13.89 13.93
C LEU A 145 -3.82 -13.64 14.92
N VAL A 146 -4.10 -14.65 15.74
CA VAL A 146 -5.06 -14.57 16.85
C VAL A 146 -4.54 -15.37 18.04
N VAL A 147 -4.78 -14.89 19.25
CA VAL A 147 -4.56 -15.66 20.46
C VAL A 147 -5.67 -16.73 20.58
N GLN A 148 -5.29 -17.99 20.60
CA GLN A 148 -6.24 -19.09 20.71
C GLN A 148 -6.52 -19.45 22.17
N GLN A 149 -5.47 -19.48 23.00
CA GLN A 149 -5.53 -19.89 24.39
C GLN A 149 -4.49 -19.13 25.21
N VAL A 150 -4.78 -18.91 26.47
CA VAL A 150 -3.85 -18.35 27.45
C VAL A 150 -3.77 -19.32 28.63
N GLU A 151 -2.57 -19.70 29.02
CA GLU A 151 -2.31 -20.54 30.20
C GLU A 151 -1.58 -19.68 31.24
N VAL A 152 -2.10 -19.67 32.46
CA VAL A 152 -1.50 -18.96 33.58
C VAL A 152 -1.00 -20.00 34.58
N PRO A 153 0.31 -20.01 34.91
CA PRO A 153 0.86 -20.92 35.89
C PRO A 153 0.20 -20.71 37.27
N ASP A 154 -0.09 -21.82 37.93
CA ASP A 154 -0.67 -21.81 39.28
C ASP A 154 0.24 -21.07 40.29
N GLY A 155 -0.36 -20.38 41.25
CA GLY A 155 0.33 -19.73 42.35
C GLY A 155 0.83 -18.31 42.09
N LEU A 156 0.68 -17.78 40.91
CA LEU A 156 1.05 -16.38 40.60
C LEU A 156 -0.01 -15.38 41.06
N GLY A 157 -1.23 -15.83 41.30
CA GLY A 157 -2.35 -14.93 41.66
C GLY A 157 -2.75 -13.96 40.55
N LEU A 158 -2.26 -14.12 39.34
CA LEU A 158 -2.63 -13.29 38.21
C LEU A 158 -3.98 -13.74 37.66
N GLU A 159 -4.83 -12.77 37.34
CA GLU A 159 -6.04 -13.01 36.57
C GLU A 159 -5.79 -12.49 35.13
N VAL A 160 -5.94 -13.36 34.12
CA VAL A 160 -5.75 -13.01 32.71
C VAL A 160 -7.04 -13.27 31.94
N THR A 161 -7.52 -12.25 31.25
CA THR A 161 -8.71 -12.30 30.40
C THR A 161 -8.34 -11.99 28.96
N LEU A 162 -8.69 -12.88 28.04
CA LEU A 162 -8.54 -12.66 26.60
C LEU A 162 -9.66 -11.75 26.09
N VAL A 163 -9.30 -10.66 25.43
CA VAL A 163 -10.22 -9.67 24.85
C VAL A 163 -10.06 -9.69 23.32
N ASP A 164 -11.15 -9.92 22.61
CA ASP A 164 -11.25 -9.91 21.15
C ASP A 164 -10.17 -10.74 20.43
N ARG A 165 -9.62 -11.77 21.09
CA ARG A 165 -8.59 -12.69 20.57
C ARG A 165 -7.25 -12.03 20.16
N HIS A 166 -7.00 -10.79 20.57
CA HIS A 166 -5.76 -10.08 20.27
C HIS A 166 -5.21 -9.25 21.43
N LEU A 167 -5.97 -9.07 22.48
CA LEU A 167 -5.55 -8.35 23.68
C LEU A 167 -5.70 -9.21 24.93
N LEU A 168 -4.78 -9.07 25.87
CA LEU A 168 -4.84 -9.67 27.20
C LEU A 168 -5.03 -8.57 28.24
N ARG A 169 -6.07 -8.71 29.06
CA ARG A 169 -6.17 -7.95 30.30
C ARG A 169 -5.56 -8.79 31.40
N ILE A 170 -4.51 -8.27 32.01
CA ILE A 170 -3.82 -8.91 33.13
C ILE A 170 -4.06 -8.08 34.38
N THR A 171 -4.50 -8.74 35.46
CA THR A 171 -4.68 -8.11 36.78
C THR A 171 -3.79 -8.82 37.78
N ALA A 172 -2.97 -8.03 38.49
CA ALA A 172 -2.15 -8.52 39.61
C ALA A 172 -2.90 -8.45 40.93
N PRO A 173 -2.62 -9.35 41.90
CA PRO A 173 -3.23 -9.33 43.24
C PRO A 173 -2.80 -8.11 44.06
#